data_d9ba31aee47c21e266d7e33ba9799ab8
#
_entry.id   d9ba31aee47c21e266d7e33ba9799ab8
#
_cell.length_a   1.000
_cell.length_b   1.000
_cell.length_c   1.000
_cell.angle_alpha   90.00
_cell.angle_beta   90.00
_cell.angle_gamma   90.00
#
_symmetry.space_group_name_H-M   'P 1'
#
loop_
_entity.id
_entity.type
_entity.pdbx_description
1 polymer ?
#
loop_
_entity_poly.entity_id
_entity_poly.type
_entity_poly.pdbx_seq_one_letter_code
_entity_poly.pdbx_strand_id
1 'polypeptide(L)'
;PFIDQIHSFEKRYLEWDGDDEEVATRSKVMIEINTYARWRINDAKIFYKAVRNEDQAKTRLDDLLDGAARTVIAAHDLVEVIRSHQREAAQPITENAGETQTELEPFTKGRSALAQEVIASVKGKLNSEFGIELLDFRFKRINYTEQVRQEIFKRMISERTRVASKFRSEGDGEAAKIKGQQERELKTIQSKAYLQQQQIRGEADAKAVAIYAEAYNQSPEAREFYEFLKTMETYETTLSEQDTLILSTDSDFFRFMK
;
A
#
# COMPACT_ATOMS: atom_id res chain seq x y z
N PRO A 1 -50.81 63.11 -10.61
CA PRO A 1 -50.82 61.84 -11.30
C PRO A 1 -49.61 61.68 -12.24
N PHE A 2 -48.85 62.78 -12.51
CA PHE A 2 -47.72 62.74 -13.48
C PHE A 2 -46.35 62.62 -12.82
N ILE A 3 -46.23 62.30 -11.53
CA ILE A 3 -44.98 62.24 -10.78
C ILE A 3 -44.67 60.82 -10.29
N ASP A 4 -45.60 59.89 -10.37
CA ASP A 4 -45.40 58.54 -9.89
C ASP A 4 -44.65 57.70 -10.91
N GLN A 5 -43.49 57.20 -10.54
CA GLN A 5 -42.72 56.25 -11.31
C GLN A 5 -43.07 54.83 -10.84
N ILE A 6 -43.47 53.99 -11.80
CA ILE A 6 -43.73 52.58 -11.54
C ILE A 6 -42.44 51.80 -11.71
N HIS A 7 -41.98 51.18 -10.64
CA HIS A 7 -40.89 50.24 -10.67
C HIS A 7 -41.44 48.81 -10.67
N SER A 8 -41.14 48.05 -11.72
CA SER A 8 -41.55 46.64 -11.81
C SER A 8 -40.32 45.75 -11.55
N PHE A 9 -40.49 44.71 -10.76
CA PHE A 9 -39.48 43.73 -10.45
C PHE A 9 -39.91 42.36 -10.95
N GLU A 10 -38.92 41.56 -11.43
CA GLU A 10 -39.20 40.22 -11.90
C GLU A 10 -39.53 39.31 -10.72
N LYS A 11 -40.61 38.50 -10.88
CA LYS A 11 -41.02 37.50 -9.89
C LYS A 11 -40.36 36.15 -10.15
N ARG A 12 -39.62 36.01 -11.26
CA ARG A 12 -38.90 34.80 -11.64
C ARG A 12 -37.74 34.52 -10.69
N TYR A 13 -37.28 33.30 -10.77
CA TYR A 13 -36.04 32.91 -10.09
C TYR A 13 -34.86 33.54 -10.80
N LEU A 14 -34.04 34.19 -10.03
CA LEU A 14 -32.79 34.80 -10.47
C LEU A 14 -31.63 33.95 -10.00
N GLU A 15 -30.58 33.93 -10.79
CA GLU A 15 -29.32 33.23 -10.43
C GLU A 15 -28.32 34.20 -9.82
N TRP A 16 -27.52 33.65 -8.95
CA TRP A 16 -26.36 34.29 -8.43
C TRP A 16 -25.21 33.29 -8.56
N ASP A 17 -24.12 33.68 -9.22
CA ASP A 17 -22.90 32.89 -9.40
C ASP A 17 -21.78 33.63 -8.65
N GLY A 18 -21.27 33.06 -7.58
CA GLY A 18 -20.20 33.63 -6.79
C GLY A 18 -18.86 33.50 -7.50
N ASP A 19 -17.96 34.41 -7.21
CA ASP A 19 -16.59 34.36 -7.69
C ASP A 19 -15.81 33.21 -7.03
N ASP A 20 -14.67 32.82 -7.64
CA ASP A 20 -13.77 31.86 -7.05
C ASP A 20 -13.10 32.45 -5.80
N GLU A 21 -13.32 31.85 -4.64
CA GLU A 21 -12.84 32.36 -3.35
C GLU A 21 -11.92 31.35 -2.66
N GLU A 22 -10.80 31.85 -2.12
CA GLU A 22 -9.90 31.02 -1.31
C GLU A 22 -10.31 31.03 0.16
N VAL A 23 -10.55 29.83 0.71
CA VAL A 23 -11.01 29.65 2.09
C VAL A 23 -10.16 28.59 2.80
N ALA A 24 -9.82 28.86 4.06
CA ALA A 24 -9.17 27.88 4.94
C ALA A 24 -10.23 27.00 5.62
N THR A 25 -10.03 25.68 5.58
CA THR A 25 -10.83 24.72 6.34
C THR A 25 -10.38 24.65 7.81
N ARG A 26 -11.15 23.97 8.68
CA ARG A 26 -10.77 23.71 10.07
C ARG A 26 -9.39 23.04 10.19
N SER A 27 -9.08 22.15 9.27
CA SER A 27 -7.78 21.48 9.16
C SER A 27 -6.66 22.35 8.57
N LYS A 28 -6.90 23.68 8.41
CA LYS A 28 -5.96 24.67 7.85
C LYS A 28 -5.49 24.40 6.42
N VAL A 29 -6.27 23.64 5.67
CA VAL A 29 -6.02 23.41 4.24
C VAL A 29 -6.72 24.52 3.47
N MET A 30 -5.97 25.24 2.61
CA MET A 30 -6.53 26.26 1.72
C MET A 30 -7.19 25.58 0.52
N ILE A 31 -8.43 25.95 0.29
CA ILE A 31 -9.23 25.48 -0.85
C ILE A 31 -9.80 26.67 -1.60
N GLU A 32 -9.97 26.50 -2.88
CA GLU A 32 -10.67 27.40 -3.78
C GLU A 32 -12.08 26.88 -3.97
N ILE A 33 -13.07 27.70 -3.69
CA ILE A 33 -14.47 27.36 -3.78
C ILE A 33 -15.17 28.26 -4.80
N ASN A 34 -16.08 27.70 -5.55
CA ASN A 34 -17.03 28.44 -6.37
C ASN A 34 -18.43 28.04 -5.94
N THR A 35 -19.29 29.02 -5.73
CA THR A 35 -20.61 28.87 -5.17
C THR A 35 -21.69 29.34 -6.14
N TYR A 36 -22.90 28.84 -5.97
CA TYR A 36 -24.05 29.17 -6.80
C TYR A 36 -25.30 29.21 -5.96
N ALA A 37 -26.16 30.18 -6.20
CA ALA A 37 -27.41 30.29 -5.50
C ALA A 37 -28.57 30.66 -6.43
N ARG A 38 -29.77 30.29 -6.04
CA ARG A 38 -31.02 30.73 -6.68
C ARG A 38 -31.82 31.50 -5.67
N TRP A 39 -32.26 32.67 -6.09
CA TRP A 39 -33.00 33.59 -5.24
C TRP A 39 -34.18 34.22 -6.00
N ARG A 40 -35.08 34.84 -5.27
CA ARG A 40 -36.17 35.65 -5.86
C ARG A 40 -36.47 36.81 -4.96
N ILE A 41 -37.13 37.82 -5.56
CA ILE A 41 -37.68 38.94 -4.83
C ILE A 41 -39.02 38.52 -4.22
N ASN A 42 -39.10 38.47 -2.88
CA ASN A 42 -40.30 38.10 -2.14
C ASN A 42 -41.11 39.32 -1.78
N ASP A 43 -40.48 40.41 -1.33
CA ASP A 43 -41.15 41.68 -1.02
C ASP A 43 -40.48 42.81 -1.80
N ALA A 44 -41.16 43.27 -2.87
CA ALA A 44 -40.67 44.35 -3.74
C ALA A 44 -40.47 45.69 -3.01
N LYS A 45 -41.28 45.97 -1.96
CA LYS A 45 -41.18 47.21 -1.20
C LYS A 45 -39.94 47.25 -0.32
N ILE A 46 -39.66 46.17 0.39
CA ILE A 46 -38.44 46.03 1.20
C ILE A 46 -37.23 46.03 0.28
N PHE A 47 -37.29 45.26 -0.81
CA PHE A 47 -36.22 45.17 -1.80
C PHE A 47 -35.85 46.53 -2.38
N TYR A 48 -36.83 47.30 -2.85
CA TYR A 48 -36.56 48.62 -3.41
C TYR A 48 -35.95 49.62 -2.38
N LYS A 49 -36.37 49.56 -1.12
CA LYS A 49 -35.82 50.38 -0.09
C LYS A 49 -34.37 50.03 0.30
N ALA A 50 -34.05 48.72 0.30
CA ALA A 50 -32.76 48.22 0.76
C ALA A 50 -31.69 48.20 -0.34
N VAL A 51 -32.03 47.75 -1.53
CA VAL A 51 -31.08 47.45 -2.63
C VAL A 51 -31.36 48.15 -3.94
N ARG A 52 -32.57 48.63 -4.16
CA ARG A 52 -33.07 49.40 -5.31
C ARG A 52 -33.06 48.66 -6.66
N ASN A 53 -32.01 47.95 -7.03
CA ASN A 53 -31.86 47.22 -8.28
C ASN A 53 -31.21 45.87 -8.09
N GLU A 54 -31.21 45.01 -9.12
CA GLU A 54 -30.66 43.66 -9.10
C GLU A 54 -29.16 43.63 -8.96
N ASP A 55 -28.40 44.58 -9.53
CA ASP A 55 -26.97 44.60 -9.44
C ASP A 55 -26.48 44.87 -8.01
N GLN A 56 -27.15 45.80 -7.31
CA GLN A 56 -26.88 46.03 -5.89
C GLN A 56 -27.32 44.83 -5.02
N ALA A 57 -28.38 44.11 -5.43
CA ALA A 57 -28.75 42.88 -4.76
C ALA A 57 -27.70 41.80 -4.90
N LYS A 58 -27.09 41.65 -6.09
CA LYS A 58 -25.96 40.71 -6.32
C LYS A 58 -24.81 41.03 -5.40
N THR A 59 -24.36 42.28 -5.34
CA THR A 59 -23.27 42.71 -4.45
C THR A 59 -23.59 42.41 -2.97
N ARG A 60 -24.84 42.55 -2.54
CA ARG A 60 -25.25 42.19 -1.17
C ARG A 60 -25.28 40.68 -0.94
N LEU A 61 -25.64 39.93 -1.97
CA LEU A 61 -25.61 38.47 -1.93
C LEU A 61 -24.15 37.99 -1.86
N ASP A 62 -23.20 38.60 -2.63
CA ASP A 62 -21.78 38.33 -2.55
C ASP A 62 -21.30 38.48 -1.10
N ASP A 63 -21.50 39.64 -0.47
CA ASP A 63 -21.07 39.89 0.90
C ASP A 63 -21.65 38.90 1.92
N LEU A 64 -22.91 38.50 1.77
CA LEU A 64 -23.59 37.66 2.74
C LEU A 64 -23.35 36.17 2.53
N LEU A 65 -23.42 35.71 1.27
CA LEU A 65 -23.28 34.30 0.95
C LEU A 65 -21.83 33.84 1.06
N ASP A 66 -20.88 34.63 0.57
CA ASP A 66 -19.45 34.32 0.68
C ASP A 66 -18.99 34.35 2.14
N GLY A 67 -19.43 35.36 2.91
CA GLY A 67 -19.15 35.41 4.34
C GLY A 67 -19.71 34.23 5.13
N ALA A 68 -20.92 33.79 4.80
CA ALA A 68 -21.55 32.62 5.40
C ALA A 68 -20.86 31.32 4.97
N ALA A 69 -20.58 31.16 3.67
CA ALA A 69 -19.86 30.01 3.14
C ALA A 69 -18.48 29.86 3.79
N ARG A 70 -17.73 30.95 3.88
CA ARG A 70 -16.41 30.99 4.55
C ARG A 70 -16.52 30.58 6.01
N THR A 71 -17.50 31.08 6.74
CA THR A 71 -17.72 30.75 8.15
C THR A 71 -18.04 29.26 8.34
N VAL A 72 -18.92 28.71 7.52
CA VAL A 72 -19.29 27.28 7.58
C VAL A 72 -18.10 26.41 7.22
N ILE A 73 -17.35 26.71 6.16
CA ILE A 73 -16.19 25.92 5.73
C ILE A 73 -15.10 25.96 6.78
N ALA A 74 -14.81 27.12 7.39
CA ALA A 74 -13.80 27.25 8.44
C ALA A 74 -14.13 26.43 9.69
N ALA A 75 -15.39 26.13 9.94
CA ALA A 75 -15.84 25.32 11.07
C ALA A 75 -15.77 23.81 10.80
N HIS A 76 -15.59 23.38 9.55
CA HIS A 76 -15.66 21.98 9.13
C HIS A 76 -14.36 21.50 8.50
N ASP A 77 -14.14 20.17 8.54
CA ASP A 77 -12.98 19.56 7.91
C ASP A 77 -13.18 19.40 6.40
N LEU A 78 -12.06 19.37 5.69
CA LEU A 78 -12.04 19.24 4.24
C LEU A 78 -12.87 18.06 3.72
N VAL A 79 -12.82 16.92 4.43
CA VAL A 79 -13.55 15.70 4.07
C VAL A 79 -15.06 15.94 4.05
N GLU A 80 -15.60 16.74 5.00
CA GLU A 80 -17.01 17.09 5.09
C GLU A 80 -17.43 18.05 3.97
N VAL A 81 -16.52 18.94 3.57
CA VAL A 81 -16.77 19.90 2.48
C VAL A 81 -16.82 19.21 1.11
N ILE A 82 -15.96 18.20 0.89
CA ILE A 82 -15.87 17.51 -0.40
C ILE A 82 -16.89 16.39 -0.55
N ARG A 83 -17.12 15.58 0.50
CA ARG A 83 -17.97 14.38 0.42
C ARG A 83 -19.45 14.72 0.59
N SER A 84 -20.30 14.10 -0.22
CA SER A 84 -21.75 14.19 -0.10
C SER A 84 -22.34 13.01 0.70
N HIS A 85 -21.66 11.88 0.74
CA HIS A 85 -22.09 10.65 1.43
C HIS A 85 -20.88 9.83 1.86
N GLN A 86 -21.08 8.97 2.85
CA GLN A 86 -20.04 8.07 3.34
C GLN A 86 -19.73 7.00 2.27
N ARG A 87 -18.47 6.85 1.93
CA ARG A 87 -18.03 5.72 1.11
C ARG A 87 -17.85 4.52 2.01
N GLU A 88 -18.35 3.38 1.57
CA GLU A 88 -17.91 2.10 2.15
C GLU A 88 -16.41 1.94 1.85
N ALA A 89 -15.65 1.49 2.86
CA ALA A 89 -14.25 1.17 2.67
C ALA A 89 -14.14 0.15 1.54
N ALA A 90 -13.35 0.44 0.51
CA ALA A 90 -13.08 -0.53 -0.54
C ALA A 90 -12.48 -1.78 0.12
N GLN A 91 -13.10 -2.93 -0.09
CA GLN A 91 -12.55 -4.20 0.40
C GLN A 91 -11.13 -4.36 -0.15
N PRO A 92 -10.15 -4.78 0.66
CA PRO A 92 -8.81 -5.01 0.18
C PRO A 92 -8.85 -6.07 -0.93
N ILE A 93 -8.24 -5.77 -2.07
CA ILE A 93 -8.24 -6.62 -3.27
C ILE A 93 -7.46 -7.93 -3.03
N THR A 94 -6.73 -8.04 -1.94
CA THR A 94 -5.98 -9.22 -1.53
C THR A 94 -6.11 -9.45 -0.03
N GLU A 95 -6.50 -10.64 0.37
CA GLU A 95 -6.61 -11.09 1.77
C GLU A 95 -5.27 -10.99 2.55
N ASN A 96 -4.15 -10.82 1.85
CA ASN A 96 -2.80 -10.68 2.41
C ASN A 96 -2.25 -9.25 2.41
N ALA A 97 -3.04 -8.24 2.01
CA ALA A 97 -2.64 -6.85 2.21
C ALA A 97 -2.80 -6.51 3.68
N GLY A 98 -1.77 -6.85 4.47
CA GLY A 98 -1.69 -6.49 5.88
C GLY A 98 -2.08 -5.03 6.07
N GLU A 99 -3.11 -4.82 6.86
CA GLU A 99 -3.52 -3.64 7.63
C GLU A 99 -3.16 -2.24 7.09
N THR A 100 -3.19 -2.03 5.78
CA THR A 100 -3.33 -0.67 5.28
C THR A 100 -4.81 -0.41 4.99
N GLN A 101 -5.66 -0.66 5.99
CA GLN A 101 -6.95 0.01 6.04
C GLN A 101 -6.61 1.49 6.17
N THR A 102 -6.70 2.20 5.06
CA THR A 102 -6.84 3.65 5.11
C THR A 102 -8.16 3.85 5.84
N GLU A 103 -8.11 4.01 7.16
CA GLU A 103 -9.26 4.42 7.95
C GLU A 103 -9.79 5.67 7.25
N LEU A 104 -10.96 5.51 6.62
CA LEU A 104 -11.64 6.66 6.02
C LEU A 104 -12.02 7.54 7.20
N GLU A 105 -11.42 8.75 7.26
CA GLU A 105 -11.78 9.72 8.28
C GLU A 105 -13.29 9.81 8.39
N PRO A 106 -13.86 9.60 9.60
CA PRO A 106 -15.27 9.67 9.80
C PRO A 106 -15.76 11.09 9.45
N PHE A 107 -16.83 11.19 8.71
CA PHE A 107 -17.47 12.48 8.48
C PHE A 107 -18.87 12.47 9.07
N THR A 108 -19.25 13.56 9.72
CA THR A 108 -20.54 13.70 10.39
C THR A 108 -21.55 14.40 9.51
N LYS A 109 -21.10 15.40 8.73
CA LYS A 109 -21.93 16.18 7.85
C LYS A 109 -21.34 16.14 6.43
N GLY A 110 -22.19 15.96 5.44
CA GLY A 110 -21.78 16.00 4.04
C GLY A 110 -22.00 17.38 3.44
N ARG A 111 -21.44 17.59 2.23
CA ARG A 111 -21.55 18.83 1.45
C ARG A 111 -22.99 19.40 1.36
N SER A 112 -23.99 18.53 1.23
CA SER A 112 -25.39 18.95 1.17
C SER A 112 -25.87 19.55 2.49
N ALA A 113 -25.45 19.00 3.63
CA ALA A 113 -25.79 19.51 4.95
C ALA A 113 -25.12 20.86 5.21
N LEU A 114 -23.87 21.05 4.77
CA LEU A 114 -23.15 22.32 4.86
C LEU A 114 -23.85 23.41 4.02
N ALA A 115 -24.31 23.08 2.83
CA ALA A 115 -25.11 24.00 1.99
C ALA A 115 -26.41 24.45 2.70
N GLN A 116 -27.09 23.53 3.38
CA GLN A 116 -28.26 23.86 4.18
C GLN A 116 -27.93 24.76 5.40
N GLU A 117 -26.78 24.56 6.01
CA GLU A 117 -26.27 25.37 7.12
C GLU A 117 -26.01 26.81 6.66
N VAL A 118 -25.42 27.01 5.47
CA VAL A 118 -25.26 28.32 4.84
C VAL A 118 -26.61 28.95 4.61
N ILE A 119 -27.59 28.25 4.00
CA ILE A 119 -28.91 28.78 3.77
C ILE A 119 -29.55 29.21 5.10
N ALA A 120 -29.51 28.38 6.13
CA ALA A 120 -30.11 28.64 7.42
C ALA A 120 -29.53 29.90 8.09
N SER A 121 -28.21 30.14 7.94
CA SER A 121 -27.53 31.29 8.53
C SER A 121 -27.92 32.64 7.92
N VAL A 122 -28.25 32.67 6.59
CA VAL A 122 -28.50 33.93 5.87
C VAL A 122 -29.99 34.17 5.54
N LYS A 123 -30.80 33.12 5.53
CA LYS A 123 -32.21 33.19 5.11
C LYS A 123 -33.02 34.23 5.90
N GLY A 124 -32.84 34.27 7.21
CA GLY A 124 -33.57 35.23 8.07
C GLY A 124 -33.23 36.68 7.69
N LYS A 125 -31.95 36.98 7.54
CA LYS A 125 -31.47 38.32 7.23
C LYS A 125 -31.87 38.76 5.82
N LEU A 126 -31.71 37.88 4.83
CA LEU A 126 -32.07 38.15 3.44
C LEU A 126 -33.58 38.47 3.30
N ASN A 127 -34.44 37.73 4.00
CA ASN A 127 -35.88 37.96 3.92
C ASN A 127 -36.31 39.22 4.66
N SER A 128 -35.82 39.45 5.89
CA SER A 128 -36.28 40.59 6.73
C SER A 128 -35.68 41.93 6.32
N GLU A 129 -34.41 41.98 5.94
CA GLU A 129 -33.73 43.23 5.64
C GLU A 129 -33.78 43.61 4.16
N PHE A 130 -33.74 42.61 3.26
CA PHE A 130 -33.61 42.84 1.82
C PHE A 130 -34.83 42.41 1.00
N GLY A 131 -35.83 41.73 1.60
CA GLY A 131 -36.99 41.22 0.88
C GLY A 131 -36.64 40.13 -0.16
N ILE A 132 -35.50 39.46 0.01
CA ILE A 132 -34.98 38.41 -0.85
C ILE A 132 -35.26 37.06 -0.22
N GLU A 133 -35.77 36.13 -0.97
CA GLU A 133 -35.91 34.73 -0.58
C GLU A 133 -34.85 33.90 -1.27
N LEU A 134 -33.95 33.28 -0.49
CA LEU A 134 -32.96 32.32 -0.94
C LEU A 134 -33.63 30.93 -1.05
N LEU A 135 -33.61 30.34 -2.24
CA LEU A 135 -34.26 29.07 -2.54
C LEU A 135 -33.29 27.89 -2.43
N ASP A 136 -32.09 28.07 -2.97
CA ASP A 136 -31.05 27.03 -3.03
C ASP A 136 -29.69 27.67 -3.01
N PHE A 137 -28.72 26.97 -2.38
CA PHE A 137 -27.33 27.33 -2.36
C PHE A 137 -26.51 26.06 -2.54
N ARG A 138 -25.50 26.09 -3.40
CA ARG A 138 -24.67 24.94 -3.68
C ARG A 138 -23.21 25.35 -3.91
N PHE A 139 -22.32 24.51 -3.46
CA PHE A 139 -20.92 24.55 -3.86
C PHE A 139 -20.80 23.95 -5.27
N LYS A 140 -20.45 24.75 -6.25
CA LYS A 140 -20.33 24.38 -7.66
C LYS A 140 -19.01 23.65 -7.90
N ARG A 141 -17.90 24.22 -7.40
CA ARG A 141 -16.57 23.67 -7.51
C ARG A 141 -15.83 23.82 -6.17
N ILE A 142 -15.03 22.82 -5.84
CA ILE A 142 -14.13 22.84 -4.68
C ILE A 142 -12.81 22.23 -5.15
N ASN A 143 -11.77 23.04 -5.18
CA ASN A 143 -10.43 22.64 -5.60
C ASN A 143 -9.42 22.95 -4.47
N TYR A 144 -8.28 22.32 -4.54
CA TYR A 144 -7.12 22.81 -3.78
C TYR A 144 -6.54 24.01 -4.51
N THR A 145 -6.02 24.98 -3.74
CA THR A 145 -5.18 26.02 -4.32
C THR A 145 -3.95 25.39 -4.98
N GLU A 146 -3.39 26.03 -5.99
CA GLU A 146 -2.27 25.49 -6.77
C GLU A 146 -1.10 25.06 -5.90
N GLN A 147 -0.76 25.85 -4.88
CA GLN A 147 0.34 25.55 -3.95
C GLN A 147 0.08 24.28 -3.15
N VAL A 148 -1.11 24.17 -2.56
CA VAL A 148 -1.53 23.00 -1.76
C VAL A 148 -1.61 21.76 -2.60
N ARG A 149 -2.09 21.89 -3.85
CA ARG A 149 -2.20 20.77 -4.79
C ARG A 149 -0.84 20.13 -5.08
N GLN A 150 0.19 20.93 -5.31
CA GLN A 150 1.54 20.43 -5.55
C GLN A 150 2.12 19.69 -4.33
N GLU A 151 1.89 20.20 -3.13
CA GLU A 151 2.36 19.56 -1.89
C GLU A 151 1.64 18.23 -1.64
N ILE A 152 0.32 18.18 -1.87
CA ILE A 152 -0.47 16.96 -1.74
C ILE A 152 -0.01 15.91 -2.75
N PHE A 153 0.24 16.28 -4.01
CA PHE A 153 0.75 15.34 -5.01
C PHE A 153 2.13 14.80 -4.63
N LYS A 154 3.05 15.63 -4.17
CA LYS A 154 4.36 15.19 -3.68
C LYS A 154 4.20 14.19 -2.51
N ARG A 155 3.33 14.49 -1.57
CA ARG A 155 3.03 13.61 -0.44
C ARG A 155 2.44 12.28 -0.92
N MET A 156 1.44 12.30 -1.79
CA MET A 156 0.84 11.08 -2.37
C MET A 156 1.87 10.22 -3.10
N ILE A 157 2.75 10.82 -3.90
CA ILE A 157 3.83 10.11 -4.60
C ILE A 157 4.76 9.47 -3.58
N SER A 158 5.17 10.21 -2.56
CA SER A 158 6.04 9.69 -1.50
C SER A 158 5.39 8.52 -0.74
N GLU A 159 4.12 8.63 -0.38
CA GLU A 159 3.37 7.56 0.27
C GLU A 159 3.26 6.31 -0.61
N ARG A 160 2.91 6.50 -1.89
CA ARG A 160 2.85 5.39 -2.85
C ARG A 160 4.20 4.71 -3.06
N THR A 161 5.28 5.50 -3.15
CA THR A 161 6.64 4.97 -3.26
C THR A 161 7.03 4.19 -2.00
N ARG A 162 6.69 4.68 -0.82
CA ARG A 162 6.94 3.99 0.46
C ARG A 162 6.20 2.65 0.53
N VAL A 163 4.91 2.64 0.16
CA VAL A 163 4.11 1.42 0.12
C VAL A 163 4.68 0.41 -0.89
N ALA A 164 5.00 0.87 -2.09
CA ALA A 164 5.63 0.01 -3.11
C ALA A 164 6.99 -0.55 -2.66
N SER A 165 7.81 0.27 -1.99
CA SER A 165 9.09 -0.16 -1.44
C SER A 165 8.92 -1.20 -0.32
N LYS A 166 7.90 -1.02 0.55
CA LYS A 166 7.56 -1.98 1.60
C LYS A 166 7.21 -3.34 0.99
N PHE A 167 6.27 -3.40 0.05
CA PHE A 167 5.89 -4.65 -0.60
C PHE A 167 7.04 -5.32 -1.36
N ARG A 168 7.90 -4.53 -2.01
CA ARG A 168 9.08 -5.06 -2.68
C ARG A 168 10.05 -5.69 -1.68
N SER A 169 10.34 -5.01 -0.57
CA SER A 169 11.22 -5.54 0.48
C SER A 169 10.65 -6.79 1.15
N GLU A 170 9.34 -6.84 1.38
CA GLU A 170 8.66 -8.03 1.90
C GLU A 170 8.74 -9.19 0.92
N GLY A 171 8.51 -8.92 -0.37
CA GLY A 171 8.65 -9.92 -1.44
C GLY A 171 10.07 -10.46 -1.58
N ASP A 172 11.07 -9.59 -1.55
CA ASP A 172 12.48 -9.99 -1.60
C ASP A 172 12.88 -10.82 -0.37
N GLY A 173 12.37 -10.44 0.81
CA GLY A 173 12.58 -11.18 2.05
C GLY A 173 11.96 -12.59 2.02
N GLU A 174 10.74 -12.71 1.52
CA GLU A 174 10.06 -14.01 1.40
C GLU A 174 10.73 -14.89 0.33
N ALA A 175 11.13 -14.30 -0.81
CA ALA A 175 11.89 -15.01 -1.83
C ALA A 175 13.25 -15.54 -1.29
N ALA A 176 13.96 -14.72 -0.53
CA ALA A 176 15.23 -15.15 0.11
C ALA A 176 15.01 -16.28 1.12
N LYS A 177 13.93 -16.24 1.88
CA LYS A 177 13.54 -17.28 2.84
C LYS A 177 13.22 -18.60 2.15
N ILE A 178 12.41 -18.57 1.08
CA ILE A 178 12.07 -19.75 0.27
C ILE A 178 13.35 -20.36 -0.34
N LYS A 179 14.23 -19.52 -0.91
CA LYS A 179 15.51 -19.97 -1.45
C LYS A 179 16.39 -20.62 -0.40
N GLY A 180 16.48 -20.04 0.79
CA GLY A 180 17.23 -20.60 1.91
C GLY A 180 16.65 -21.92 2.44
N GLN A 181 15.32 -22.09 2.38
CA GLN A 181 14.68 -23.39 2.70
C GLN A 181 15.00 -24.43 1.63
N GLN A 182 14.86 -24.09 0.36
CA GLN A 182 15.20 -24.97 -0.76
C GLN A 182 16.64 -25.47 -0.67
N GLU A 183 17.61 -24.60 -0.41
CA GLU A 183 19.03 -24.98 -0.27
C GLU A 183 19.26 -25.92 0.92
N ARG A 184 18.59 -25.70 2.04
CA ARG A 184 18.66 -26.58 3.21
C ARG A 184 18.06 -27.96 2.93
N GLU A 185 16.91 -28.01 2.29
CA GLU A 185 16.24 -29.28 1.92
C GLU A 185 17.12 -30.07 0.95
N LEU A 186 17.65 -29.40 -0.08
CA LEU A 186 18.53 -30.01 -1.07
C LEU A 186 19.78 -30.61 -0.41
N LYS A 187 20.48 -29.88 0.47
CA LYS A 187 21.61 -30.38 1.22
C LYS A 187 21.23 -31.55 2.13
N THR A 188 20.06 -31.49 2.75
CA THR A 188 19.58 -32.59 3.60
C THR A 188 19.31 -33.86 2.79
N ILE A 189 18.68 -33.73 1.61
CA ILE A 189 18.43 -34.88 0.71
C ILE A 189 19.76 -35.46 0.23
N GLN A 190 20.69 -34.61 -0.23
CA GLN A 190 22.01 -35.05 -0.67
C GLN A 190 22.80 -35.76 0.45
N SER A 191 22.78 -35.21 1.65
CA SER A 191 23.46 -35.84 2.81
C SER A 191 22.83 -37.19 3.17
N LYS A 192 21.49 -37.31 3.17
CA LYS A 192 20.82 -38.57 3.43
C LYS A 192 21.12 -39.61 2.34
N ALA A 193 21.10 -39.21 1.07
CA ALA A 193 21.43 -40.09 -0.04
C ALA A 193 22.88 -40.58 0.05
N TYR A 194 23.84 -39.70 0.38
CA TYR A 194 25.22 -40.06 0.58
C TYR A 194 25.42 -41.03 1.76
N LEU A 195 24.72 -40.78 2.87
CA LEU A 195 24.74 -41.69 4.03
C LEU A 195 24.23 -43.09 3.62
N GLN A 196 23.08 -43.16 2.94
CA GLN A 196 22.55 -44.44 2.49
C GLN A 196 23.49 -45.17 1.51
N GLN A 197 24.07 -44.42 0.59
CA GLN A 197 25.07 -44.98 -0.32
C GLN A 197 26.26 -45.60 0.41
N GLN A 198 26.80 -44.90 1.42
CA GLN A 198 27.93 -45.39 2.20
C GLN A 198 27.53 -46.59 3.09
N GLN A 199 26.31 -46.59 3.64
CA GLN A 199 25.80 -47.74 4.38
C GLN A 199 25.68 -49.00 3.50
N ILE A 200 25.02 -48.85 2.34
CA ILE A 200 24.86 -49.96 1.40
C ILE A 200 26.20 -50.49 0.94
N ARG A 201 27.16 -49.58 0.64
CA ARG A 201 28.49 -49.94 0.23
C ARG A 201 29.24 -50.67 1.34
N GLY A 202 29.21 -50.12 2.57
CA GLY A 202 29.83 -50.75 3.72
C GLY A 202 29.26 -52.14 4.06
N GLU A 203 27.94 -52.29 3.98
CA GLU A 203 27.29 -53.60 4.16
C GLU A 203 27.67 -54.60 3.05
N ALA A 204 27.74 -54.13 1.80
CA ALA A 204 28.19 -54.99 0.67
C ALA A 204 29.65 -55.41 0.84
N ASP A 205 30.53 -54.48 1.18
CA ASP A 205 31.95 -54.75 1.44
C ASP A 205 32.13 -55.72 2.63
N ALA A 206 31.38 -55.54 3.72
CA ALA A 206 31.40 -56.43 4.88
C ALA A 206 30.92 -57.84 4.52
N LYS A 207 29.84 -57.94 3.70
CA LYS A 207 29.37 -59.25 3.22
C LYS A 207 30.39 -59.92 2.30
N ALA A 208 31.01 -59.16 1.39
CA ALA A 208 32.02 -59.70 0.50
C ALA A 208 33.23 -60.22 1.30
N VAL A 209 33.70 -59.45 2.28
CA VAL A 209 34.81 -59.89 3.18
C VAL A 209 34.43 -61.15 3.96
N ALA A 210 33.19 -61.22 4.49
CA ALA A 210 32.70 -62.41 5.20
C ALA A 210 32.69 -63.65 4.32
N ILE A 211 32.15 -63.56 3.07
CA ILE A 211 32.12 -64.65 2.09
C ILE A 211 33.55 -65.12 1.73
N TYR A 212 34.45 -64.17 1.50
CA TYR A 212 35.84 -64.52 1.21
C TYR A 212 36.50 -65.18 2.45
N ALA A 213 36.30 -64.66 3.64
CA ALA A 213 36.83 -65.23 4.87
C ALA A 213 36.34 -66.66 5.11
N GLU A 214 35.06 -66.90 4.88
CA GLU A 214 34.50 -68.25 4.96
C GLU A 214 35.12 -69.21 3.96
N ALA A 215 35.31 -68.78 2.74
CA ALA A 215 35.90 -69.58 1.68
C ALA A 215 37.38 -69.93 1.95
N TYR A 216 38.17 -68.96 2.39
CA TYR A 216 39.60 -69.13 2.61
C TYR A 216 39.97 -69.73 3.97
N ASN A 217 39.06 -69.73 4.96
CA ASN A 217 39.33 -70.36 6.25
C ASN A 217 39.07 -71.89 6.26
N GLN A 218 38.68 -72.47 5.13
CA GLN A 218 38.40 -73.88 5.05
C GLN A 218 39.67 -74.77 5.14
N SER A 219 40.86 -74.27 4.75
CA SER A 219 42.11 -74.94 4.91
C SER A 219 43.29 -73.99 5.22
N PRO A 220 44.39 -74.50 5.84
CA PRO A 220 45.60 -73.68 6.12
C PRO A 220 46.22 -73.14 4.83
N GLU A 221 46.30 -73.93 3.78
CA GLU A 221 46.85 -73.58 2.46
C GLU A 221 46.04 -72.48 1.77
N ALA A 222 44.67 -72.56 1.86
CA ALA A 222 43.82 -71.53 1.31
C ALA A 222 43.93 -70.16 2.04
N ARG A 223 44.21 -70.20 3.35
CA ARG A 223 44.46 -68.99 4.14
C ARG A 223 45.80 -68.33 3.73
N GLU A 224 46.87 -69.08 3.59
CA GLU A 224 48.16 -68.55 3.17
C GLU A 224 48.10 -67.95 1.76
N PHE A 225 47.40 -68.59 0.86
CA PHE A 225 47.16 -68.07 -0.49
C PHE A 225 46.30 -66.74 -0.48
N TYR A 226 45.33 -66.66 0.37
CA TYR A 226 44.51 -65.41 0.51
C TYR A 226 45.34 -64.29 1.10
N GLU A 227 46.12 -64.51 2.12
CA GLU A 227 47.03 -63.53 2.71
C GLU A 227 48.02 -63.02 1.66
N PHE A 228 48.57 -63.90 0.82
CA PHE A 228 49.40 -63.52 -0.30
C PHE A 228 48.67 -62.62 -1.30
N LEU A 229 47.49 -63.04 -1.80
CA LEU A 229 46.65 -62.24 -2.75
C LEU A 229 46.34 -60.86 -2.16
N LYS A 230 45.88 -60.78 -0.92
CA LYS A 230 45.48 -59.54 -0.27
C LYS A 230 46.72 -58.63 -0.04
N THR A 231 47.86 -59.17 0.26
CA THR A 231 49.07 -58.42 0.38
C THR A 231 49.46 -57.81 -0.98
N MET A 232 49.40 -58.56 -2.06
CA MET A 232 49.68 -58.06 -3.42
C MET A 232 48.72 -56.96 -3.85
N GLU A 233 47.40 -57.17 -3.64
CA GLU A 233 46.35 -56.16 -3.93
C GLU A 233 46.59 -54.88 -3.11
N THR A 234 47.01 -55.02 -1.86
CA THR A 234 47.34 -53.86 -1.01
C THR A 234 48.55 -53.11 -1.55
N TYR A 235 49.52 -53.82 -2.00
CA TYR A 235 50.73 -53.20 -2.60
C TYR A 235 50.36 -52.47 -3.89
N GLU A 236 49.56 -53.05 -4.76
CA GLU A 236 49.10 -52.44 -6.01
C GLU A 236 48.28 -51.15 -5.77
N THR A 237 47.47 -51.13 -4.71
CA THR A 237 46.61 -49.99 -4.41
C THR A 237 47.30 -48.91 -3.58
N THR A 238 48.31 -49.27 -2.78
CA THR A 238 48.97 -48.36 -1.83
C THR A 238 50.23 -47.75 -2.40
N LEU A 239 50.91 -48.46 -3.31
CA LEU A 239 52.18 -48.02 -3.89
C LEU A 239 51.91 -47.33 -5.23
N SER A 240 52.30 -46.08 -5.36
CA SER A 240 52.27 -45.34 -6.63
C SER A 240 53.67 -45.19 -7.20
N GLU A 241 53.74 -44.88 -8.50
CA GLU A 241 55.08 -44.66 -9.19
C GLU A 241 55.91 -43.52 -8.56
N GLN A 242 55.28 -42.70 -7.70
CA GLN A 242 55.97 -41.56 -7.05
C GLN A 242 56.42 -41.87 -5.61
N ASP A 243 56.09 -43.05 -5.06
CA ASP A 243 56.39 -43.39 -3.69
C ASP A 243 57.83 -43.99 -3.56
N THR A 244 58.53 -43.51 -2.59
CA THR A 244 59.89 -44.08 -2.27
C THR A 244 59.74 -44.99 -1.07
N LEU A 245 59.95 -46.30 -1.30
CA LEU A 245 59.95 -47.33 -0.26
C LEU A 245 61.31 -47.52 0.31
N ILE A 246 61.46 -47.39 1.63
CA ILE A 246 62.67 -47.75 2.36
C ILE A 246 62.40 -49.06 3.11
N LEU A 247 62.97 -50.15 2.61
CA LEU A 247 62.71 -51.48 3.16
C LEU A 247 64.00 -52.05 3.77
N SER A 248 63.86 -52.73 4.90
CA SER A 248 64.92 -53.53 5.51
C SER A 248 64.92 -54.96 4.92
N THR A 249 66.02 -55.61 4.81
CA THR A 249 66.15 -57.01 4.33
C THR A 249 65.33 -58.00 5.17
N ASP A 250 65.01 -57.66 6.42
CA ASP A 250 64.18 -58.47 7.36
C ASP A 250 62.69 -57.98 7.40
N SER A 251 62.34 -57.15 6.46
CA SER A 251 60.92 -56.65 6.38
C SER A 251 60.00 -57.80 5.98
N ASP A 252 58.80 -57.83 6.60
CA ASP A 252 57.70 -58.75 6.25
C ASP A 252 57.26 -58.60 4.80
N PHE A 253 57.59 -57.48 4.15
CA PHE A 253 57.38 -57.25 2.72
C PHE A 253 57.99 -58.35 1.83
N PHE A 254 59.16 -58.90 2.19
CA PHE A 254 59.77 -59.93 1.44
C PHE A 254 59.36 -61.35 1.83
N ARG A 255 58.42 -61.53 2.76
CA ARG A 255 57.97 -62.83 3.25
C ARG A 255 57.52 -63.77 2.15
N PHE A 256 56.92 -63.25 1.11
CA PHE A 256 56.40 -64.02 -0.04
C PHE A 256 57.37 -64.00 -1.26
N MET A 257 58.48 -63.30 -1.19
CA MET A 257 59.45 -63.23 -2.27
C MET A 257 60.70 -64.15 -2.02
N LYS A 258 60.78 -64.79 -0.87
CA LYS A 258 61.71 -65.84 -0.58
C LYS A 258 61.12 -67.15 -0.89
#